data_0eefb526a1921c1fe409f72705838705
#
_entry.id   0eefb526a1921c1fe409f72705838705
#
_cell.length_a   1.000
_cell.length_b   1.000
_cell.length_c   1.000
_cell.angle_alpha   90.00
_cell.angle_beta   90.00
_cell.angle_gamma   90.00
#
_symmetry.space_group_name_H-M   'P 1'
#
loop_
_entity.id
_entity.type
_entity.pdbx_description
1 polymer ?
#
loop_
_entity_poly.entity_id
_entity_poly.type
_entity_poly.pdbx_seq_one_letter_code
_entity_poly.pdbx_strand_id
1 'polypeptide(L)'
;MKGMLDLETLTRLVEAGEIDTVLVCFPDVQGRLLGKRVTGHFFLDSVVEETHACNYLLTVDMEMEPVPGYQAASWDLGYGDFVIKPDMDTLRRIPWLDGTALVIGDILDPHHEPLPHAPRNILKKQLARLAERGWSAYLASELEFYVLDET
;
A
#
# COMPACT_ATOMS: atom_id res chain seq x y z
N MET A 1 -15.00 8.03 -8.36
CA MET A 1 -13.94 8.71 -9.15
C MET A 1 -13.65 7.87 -10.37
N LYS A 2 -13.21 8.49 -11.48
CA LYS A 2 -12.86 7.73 -12.70
C LYS A 2 -11.70 6.77 -12.40
N GLY A 3 -11.86 5.48 -12.74
CA GLY A 3 -10.86 4.43 -12.52
C GLY A 3 -10.94 3.70 -11.16
N MET A 4 -11.73 4.18 -10.20
CA MET A 4 -11.99 3.43 -8.96
C MET A 4 -12.84 2.20 -9.25
N LEU A 5 -12.54 1.12 -8.56
CA LEU A 5 -13.23 -0.17 -8.66
C LEU A 5 -13.80 -0.53 -7.28
N ASP A 6 -14.90 -1.26 -7.28
CA ASP A 6 -15.35 -2.05 -6.14
C ASP A 6 -14.98 -3.53 -6.34
N LEU A 7 -15.16 -4.33 -5.32
CA LEU A 7 -14.79 -5.75 -5.36
C LEU A 7 -15.61 -6.53 -6.40
N GLU A 8 -16.89 -6.22 -6.57
CA GLU A 8 -17.75 -6.87 -7.55
C GLU A 8 -17.28 -6.59 -8.98
N THR A 9 -16.94 -5.32 -9.26
CA THR A 9 -16.40 -4.91 -10.56
C THR A 9 -15.03 -5.56 -10.81
N LEU A 10 -14.14 -5.61 -9.80
CA LEU A 10 -12.86 -6.29 -9.93
C LEU A 10 -13.06 -7.77 -10.26
N THR A 11 -13.94 -8.47 -9.53
CA THR A 11 -14.24 -9.89 -9.75
C THR A 11 -14.67 -10.14 -11.19
N ARG A 12 -15.62 -9.37 -11.69
CA ARG A 12 -16.11 -9.48 -13.08
C ARG A 12 -14.98 -9.24 -14.11
N LEU A 13 -14.10 -8.25 -13.85
CA LEU A 13 -12.98 -7.95 -14.75
C LEU A 13 -11.90 -9.02 -14.74
N VAL A 14 -11.66 -9.66 -13.59
CA VAL A 14 -10.74 -10.79 -13.47
C VAL A 14 -11.29 -12.02 -14.20
N GLU A 15 -12.57 -12.35 -14.00
CA GLU A 15 -13.23 -13.46 -14.67
C GLU A 15 -13.29 -13.27 -16.20
N ALA A 16 -13.43 -12.03 -16.67
CA ALA A 16 -13.39 -11.68 -18.08
C ALA A 16 -11.97 -11.65 -18.68
N GLY A 17 -10.91 -11.82 -17.88
CA GLY A 17 -9.53 -11.71 -18.30
C GLY A 17 -9.08 -10.28 -18.66
N GLU A 18 -9.87 -9.27 -18.29
CA GLU A 18 -9.52 -7.85 -18.48
C GLU A 18 -8.55 -7.32 -17.42
N ILE A 19 -8.50 -7.95 -16.24
CA ILE A 19 -7.51 -7.75 -15.19
C ILE A 19 -6.92 -9.10 -14.82
N ASP A 20 -5.63 -9.26 -14.99
CA ASP A 20 -4.88 -10.46 -14.64
C ASP A 20 -4.00 -10.27 -13.41
N THR A 21 -3.69 -9.02 -13.07
CA THR A 21 -2.72 -8.64 -12.04
C THR A 21 -3.32 -7.64 -11.06
N VAL A 22 -3.04 -7.84 -9.76
CA VAL A 22 -3.31 -6.86 -8.72
C VAL A 22 -2.01 -6.50 -7.98
N LEU A 23 -1.71 -5.22 -7.90
CA LEU A 23 -0.63 -4.68 -7.08
C LEU A 23 -1.19 -4.35 -5.70
N VAL A 24 -0.71 -5.04 -4.67
CA VAL A 24 -1.06 -4.77 -3.27
C VAL A 24 0.08 -3.99 -2.66
N CYS A 25 -0.09 -2.68 -2.51
CA CYS A 25 0.97 -1.75 -2.19
C CYS A 25 0.77 -1.07 -0.84
N PHE A 26 1.87 -0.58 -0.27
CA PHE A 26 1.88 0.31 0.88
C PHE A 26 3.00 1.36 0.71
N PRO A 27 2.85 2.58 1.25
CA PRO A 27 3.93 3.56 1.24
C PRO A 27 4.98 3.21 2.30
N ASP A 28 6.25 3.25 1.90
CA ASP A 28 7.38 3.18 2.83
C ASP A 28 7.68 4.55 3.48
N VAL A 29 8.73 4.61 4.31
CA VAL A 29 9.12 5.84 5.02
C VAL A 29 9.69 6.93 4.10
N GLN A 30 10.08 6.59 2.88
CA GLN A 30 10.52 7.54 1.85
C GLN A 30 9.38 7.95 0.89
N GLY A 31 8.18 7.38 1.05
CA GLY A 31 7.01 7.65 0.21
C GLY A 31 6.95 6.79 -1.07
N ARG A 32 7.83 5.78 -1.22
CA ARG A 32 7.75 4.83 -2.33
C ARG A 32 6.61 3.85 -2.09
N LEU A 33 5.97 3.38 -3.16
CA LEU A 33 5.03 2.27 -3.08
C LEU A 33 5.78 0.95 -3.17
N LEU A 34 5.87 0.25 -2.07
CA LEU A 34 6.34 -1.13 -1.97
C LEU A 34 5.15 -2.08 -1.93
N GLY A 35 5.36 -3.37 -2.19
CA GLY A 35 4.27 -4.33 -2.08
C GLY A 35 4.49 -5.61 -2.87
N LYS A 36 3.39 -6.27 -3.19
CA LYS A 36 3.36 -7.53 -3.92
C LYS A 36 2.55 -7.40 -5.20
N ARG A 37 3.01 -8.11 -6.22
CA ARG A 37 2.26 -8.36 -7.44
C ARG A 37 1.68 -9.76 -7.36
N VAL A 38 0.37 -9.88 -7.47
CA VAL A 38 -0.34 -11.16 -7.42
C VAL A 38 -1.26 -11.29 -8.63
N THR A 39 -1.63 -12.51 -8.99
CA THR A 39 -2.66 -12.72 -10.02
C THR A 39 -4.03 -12.28 -9.50
N GLY A 40 -4.91 -11.82 -10.40
CA GLY A 40 -6.26 -11.40 -10.04
C GLY A 40 -7.03 -12.49 -9.30
N HIS A 41 -6.98 -13.73 -9.76
CA HIS A 41 -7.63 -14.86 -9.08
C HIS A 41 -7.08 -15.10 -7.68
N PHE A 42 -5.75 -15.10 -7.50
CA PHE A 42 -5.17 -15.28 -6.17
C PHE A 42 -5.48 -14.12 -5.23
N PHE A 43 -5.60 -12.90 -5.77
CA PHE A 43 -6.05 -11.76 -4.98
C PHE A 43 -7.45 -11.99 -4.43
N LEU A 44 -8.40 -12.39 -5.27
CA LEU A 44 -9.79 -12.63 -4.88
C LEU A 44 -9.94 -13.80 -3.90
N ASP A 45 -9.16 -14.86 -4.09
CA ASP A 45 -9.26 -16.08 -3.29
C ASP A 45 -8.58 -15.97 -1.91
N SER A 46 -7.51 -15.17 -1.80
CA SER A 46 -6.64 -15.23 -0.63
C SER A 46 -6.15 -13.89 -0.11
N VAL A 47 -5.94 -12.90 -0.98
CA VAL A 47 -5.25 -11.65 -0.63
C VAL A 47 -6.21 -10.51 -0.30
N VAL A 48 -7.47 -10.62 -0.74
CA VAL A 48 -8.51 -9.60 -0.50
C VAL A 48 -8.70 -9.28 0.99
N GLU A 49 -8.53 -10.27 1.85
CA GLU A 49 -8.62 -10.08 3.30
C GLU A 49 -7.30 -9.54 3.87
N GLU A 50 -6.18 -10.18 3.53
CA GLU A 50 -4.84 -9.76 3.93
C GLU A 50 -3.73 -10.50 3.19
N THR A 51 -2.52 -9.96 3.26
CA THR A 51 -1.28 -10.65 2.90
C THR A 51 -0.15 -10.20 3.82
N HIS A 52 1.01 -10.83 3.72
CA HIS A 52 2.13 -10.56 4.63
C HIS A 52 3.36 -10.12 3.87
N ALA A 53 4.22 -9.34 4.50
CA ALA A 53 5.54 -9.00 3.99
C ALA A 53 6.51 -8.80 5.15
N CYS A 54 7.81 -8.96 4.86
CA CYS A 54 8.83 -8.85 5.88
C CYS A 54 8.87 -7.44 6.49
N ASN A 55 8.98 -7.37 7.82
CA ASN A 55 8.89 -6.14 8.58
C ASN A 55 10.06 -5.17 8.33
N TYR A 56 11.21 -5.64 7.81
CA TYR A 56 12.33 -4.76 7.48
C TYR A 56 11.99 -3.75 6.37
N LEU A 57 10.96 -4.01 5.55
CA LEU A 57 10.57 -3.11 4.45
C LEU A 57 10.19 -1.69 4.89
N LEU A 58 9.90 -1.47 6.18
CA LEU A 58 9.71 -0.14 6.76
C LEU A 58 10.97 0.43 7.43
N THR A 59 12.11 -0.26 7.34
CA THR A 59 13.37 0.12 7.96
C THR A 59 14.56 0.03 7.00
N VAL A 60 14.30 0.17 5.71
CA VAL A 60 15.32 0.18 4.66
C VAL A 60 15.64 1.61 4.21
N ASP A 61 16.81 1.79 3.64
CA ASP A 61 17.23 3.02 2.97
C ASP A 61 16.72 3.10 1.50
N MET A 62 17.26 4.05 0.73
CA MET A 62 16.87 4.25 -0.67
C MET A 62 17.32 3.10 -1.59
N GLU A 63 18.37 2.40 -1.23
CA GLU A 63 18.94 1.24 -1.92
C GLU A 63 18.29 -0.09 -1.49
N MET A 64 17.28 -0.02 -0.61
CA MET A 64 16.58 -1.17 -0.01
C MET A 64 17.46 -2.01 0.95
N GLU A 65 18.51 -1.41 1.49
CA GLU A 65 19.35 -2.05 2.49
C GLU A 65 18.77 -1.79 3.90
N PRO A 66 18.69 -2.83 4.77
CA PRO A 66 18.22 -2.67 6.13
C PRO A 66 19.12 -1.72 6.95
N VAL A 67 18.52 -0.67 7.50
CA VAL A 67 19.24 0.30 8.34
C VAL A 67 19.31 -0.22 9.78
N PRO A 68 20.51 -0.30 10.39
CA PRO A 68 20.67 -0.77 11.75
C PRO A 68 20.11 0.23 12.79
N GLY A 69 19.78 -0.29 13.99
CA GLY A 69 19.36 0.54 15.12
C GLY A 69 17.85 0.71 15.28
N TYR A 70 17.04 0.22 14.35
CA TYR A 70 15.59 0.18 14.55
C TYR A 70 15.19 -0.91 15.55
N GLN A 71 14.30 -0.56 16.48
CA GLN A 71 13.71 -1.51 17.42
C GLN A 71 12.64 -2.41 16.76
N ALA A 72 12.08 -1.97 15.65
CA ALA A 72 11.00 -2.66 14.96
C ALA A 72 11.47 -3.87 14.14
N ALA A 73 12.70 -3.82 13.64
CA ALA A 73 13.30 -4.89 12.83
C ALA A 73 14.82 -4.81 12.90
N SER A 74 15.49 -5.90 13.24
CA SER A 74 16.94 -6.02 13.22
C SER A 74 17.37 -7.48 13.13
N TRP A 75 18.63 -7.71 12.75
CA TRP A 75 19.22 -9.04 12.76
C TRP A 75 19.21 -9.70 14.14
N ASP A 76 19.40 -8.91 15.21
CA ASP A 76 19.45 -9.41 16.59
C ASP A 76 18.08 -9.86 17.09
N LEU A 77 17.01 -9.25 16.62
CA LEU A 77 15.63 -9.59 16.97
C LEU A 77 15.05 -10.68 16.06
N GLY A 78 15.71 -10.99 14.96
CA GLY A 78 15.15 -11.75 13.86
C GLY A 78 14.12 -10.94 13.08
N TYR A 79 14.02 -11.20 11.79
CA TYR A 79 12.99 -10.59 10.97
C TYR A 79 11.71 -11.43 11.03
N GLY A 80 10.58 -10.75 11.21
CA GLY A 80 9.24 -11.32 11.12
C GLY A 80 8.48 -10.67 9.98
N ASP A 81 7.20 -10.95 9.91
CA ASP A 81 6.30 -10.34 8.95
C ASP A 81 5.37 -9.34 9.62
N PHE A 82 4.94 -8.36 8.85
CA PHE A 82 3.76 -7.56 9.14
C PHE A 82 2.61 -7.98 8.20
N VAL A 83 1.40 -7.64 8.59
CA VAL A 83 0.19 -7.84 7.80
C VAL A 83 -0.05 -6.62 6.91
N ILE A 84 -0.35 -6.85 5.64
CA ILE A 84 -0.85 -5.84 4.70
C ILE A 84 -2.34 -6.10 4.52
N LYS A 85 -3.19 -5.22 5.04
CA LYS A 85 -4.64 -5.30 4.89
C LYS A 85 -5.09 -4.36 3.78
N PRO A 86 -5.58 -4.86 2.63
CA PRO A 86 -6.04 -4.03 1.53
C PRO A 86 -7.16 -3.07 1.96
N ASP A 87 -6.99 -1.78 1.67
CA ASP A 87 -8.04 -0.77 1.84
C ASP A 87 -8.81 -0.67 0.52
N MET A 88 -9.95 -1.34 0.46
CA MET A 88 -10.74 -1.48 -0.76
C MET A 88 -11.27 -0.15 -1.30
N ASP A 89 -11.38 0.88 -0.47
CA ASP A 89 -11.70 2.24 -0.91
C ASP A 89 -10.61 2.86 -1.80
N THR A 90 -9.44 2.24 -1.85
CA THR A 90 -8.31 2.66 -2.69
C THR A 90 -8.17 1.84 -3.97
N LEU A 91 -8.98 0.80 -4.15
CA LEU A 91 -8.88 -0.10 -5.30
C LEU A 91 -9.16 0.64 -6.61
N ARG A 92 -8.26 0.48 -7.58
CA ARG A 92 -8.34 1.18 -8.86
C ARG A 92 -7.67 0.44 -10.00
N ARG A 93 -8.13 0.67 -11.24
CA ARG A 93 -7.38 0.27 -12.45
C ARG A 93 -6.21 1.22 -12.64
N ILE A 94 -5.06 0.69 -13.02
CA ILE A 94 -3.88 1.48 -13.39
C ILE A 94 -3.94 1.81 -14.89
N PRO A 95 -4.02 3.10 -15.29
CA PRO A 95 -4.23 3.46 -16.70
C PRO A 95 -2.99 3.29 -17.58
N TRP A 96 -1.79 3.21 -17.00
CA TRP A 96 -0.52 3.06 -17.72
C TRP A 96 0.03 1.64 -17.68
N LEU A 97 -0.71 0.69 -17.11
CA LEU A 97 -0.30 -0.72 -17.03
C LEU A 97 -1.53 -1.59 -17.33
N ASP A 98 -1.57 -2.09 -18.56
CA ASP A 98 -2.69 -2.89 -19.03
C ASP A 98 -2.95 -4.11 -18.13
N GLY A 99 -4.20 -4.52 -18.02
CA GLY A 99 -4.61 -5.69 -17.25
C GLY A 99 -4.33 -5.61 -15.75
N THR A 100 -4.04 -4.41 -15.22
CA THR A 100 -3.56 -4.27 -13.84
C THR A 100 -4.46 -3.37 -12.99
N ALA A 101 -4.79 -3.84 -11.79
CA ALA A 101 -5.37 -3.06 -10.71
C ALA A 101 -4.35 -2.81 -9.59
N LEU A 102 -4.61 -1.81 -8.75
CA LEU A 102 -3.82 -1.48 -7.57
C LEU A 102 -4.73 -1.24 -6.37
N VAL A 103 -4.34 -1.73 -5.23
CA VAL A 103 -4.93 -1.42 -3.93
C VAL A 103 -3.82 -1.03 -2.96
N ILE A 104 -4.10 -0.02 -2.10
CA ILE A 104 -3.19 0.38 -1.02
C ILE A 104 -3.64 -0.31 0.26
N GLY A 105 -2.70 -0.96 0.96
CA GLY A 105 -2.96 -1.62 2.22
C GLY A 105 -2.52 -0.80 3.43
N ASP A 106 -3.22 -1.03 4.54
CA ASP A 106 -2.78 -0.63 5.87
C ASP A 106 -1.84 -1.69 6.44
N ILE A 107 -0.84 -1.25 7.18
CA ILE A 107 0.14 -2.17 7.79
C ILE A 107 -0.22 -2.42 9.24
N LEU A 108 -0.39 -3.68 9.59
CA LEU A 108 -0.73 -4.13 10.92
C LEU A 108 0.39 -5.02 11.46
N ASP A 109 0.49 -5.13 12.77
CA ASP A 109 1.36 -6.09 13.43
C ASP A 109 0.74 -7.52 13.39
N PRO A 110 1.43 -8.56 13.87
CA PRO A 110 0.87 -9.92 13.92
C PRO A 110 -0.37 -10.09 14.80
N HIS A 111 -0.71 -9.10 15.61
CA HIS A 111 -1.94 -9.04 16.42
C HIS A 111 -3.06 -8.24 15.76
N HIS A 112 -2.87 -7.83 14.50
CA HIS A 112 -3.77 -6.98 13.72
C HIS A 112 -3.97 -5.57 14.27
N GLU A 113 -3.02 -5.09 15.09
CA GLU A 113 -2.99 -3.70 15.54
C GLU A 113 -2.22 -2.82 14.54
N PRO A 114 -2.65 -1.57 14.33
CA PRO A 114 -1.98 -0.66 13.41
C PRO A 114 -0.51 -0.45 13.77
N LEU A 115 0.40 -0.77 12.85
CA LEU A 115 1.84 -0.61 13.07
C LEU A 115 2.18 0.89 13.23
N PRO A 116 2.75 1.32 14.39
CA PRO A 116 2.79 2.74 14.75
C PRO A 116 3.73 3.59 13.90
N HIS A 117 4.71 2.98 13.26
CA HIS A 117 5.68 3.67 12.39
C HIS A 117 5.34 3.57 10.90
N ALA A 118 4.27 2.90 10.52
CA ALA A 118 3.81 2.86 9.14
C ALA A 118 3.24 4.24 8.72
N PRO A 119 3.74 4.89 7.65
CA PRO A 119 3.38 6.27 7.30
C PRO A 119 1.87 6.49 7.12
N ARG A 120 1.19 5.55 6.47
CA ARG A 120 -0.26 5.62 6.27
C ARG A 120 -1.03 5.56 7.59
N ASN A 121 -0.60 4.74 8.55
CA ASN A 121 -1.21 4.63 9.86
C ASN A 121 -1.02 5.93 10.67
N ILE A 122 0.17 6.55 10.55
CA ILE A 122 0.43 7.87 11.18
C ILE A 122 -0.55 8.90 10.64
N LEU A 123 -0.74 8.97 9.32
CA LEU A 123 -1.71 9.88 8.70
C LEU A 123 -3.13 9.59 9.18
N LYS A 124 -3.60 8.35 9.12
CA LYS A 124 -4.94 7.95 9.57
C LYS A 124 -5.19 8.34 11.03
N LYS A 125 -4.20 8.15 11.90
CA LYS A 125 -4.26 8.57 13.31
C LYS A 125 -4.47 10.08 13.46
N GLN A 126 -3.79 10.91 12.64
CA GLN A 126 -3.97 12.37 12.71
C GLN A 126 -5.34 12.79 12.16
N LEU A 127 -5.81 12.16 11.08
CA LEU A 127 -7.14 12.41 10.53
C LEU A 127 -8.25 12.05 11.54
N ALA A 128 -8.11 10.92 12.24
CA ALA A 128 -9.05 10.54 13.30
C ALA A 128 -9.10 11.59 14.43
N ARG A 129 -7.94 12.11 14.88
CA ARG A 129 -7.87 13.17 15.90
C ARG A 129 -8.50 14.49 15.46
N LEU A 130 -8.46 14.81 14.15
CA LEU A 130 -9.18 15.96 13.60
C LEU A 130 -10.68 15.71 13.62
N ALA A 131 -11.11 14.51 13.18
CA ALA A 131 -12.52 14.13 13.14
C ALA A 131 -13.18 14.17 14.54
N GLU A 132 -12.47 13.76 15.61
CA GLU A 132 -12.93 13.86 17.00
C GLU A 132 -13.26 15.30 17.40
N ARG A 133 -12.67 16.31 16.73
CA ARG A 133 -12.92 17.74 16.95
C ARG A 133 -13.94 18.32 15.96
N GLY A 134 -14.53 17.49 15.10
CA GLY A 134 -15.43 17.91 14.04
C GLY A 134 -14.71 18.61 12.86
N TRP A 135 -13.40 18.42 12.72
CA TRP A 135 -12.60 19.04 11.67
C TRP A 135 -12.30 18.04 10.54
N SER A 136 -12.23 18.57 9.33
CA SER A 136 -11.78 17.82 8.14
C SER A 136 -10.49 18.44 7.59
N ALA A 137 -9.59 17.59 7.08
CA ALA A 137 -8.38 18.04 6.41
C ALA A 137 -8.56 17.96 4.89
N TYR A 138 -8.13 19.02 4.20
CA TYR A 138 -7.99 19.04 2.75
C TYR A 138 -6.52 19.27 2.42
N LEU A 139 -5.96 18.36 1.64
CA LEU A 139 -4.54 18.35 1.29
C LEU A 139 -4.42 18.18 -0.23
N ALA A 140 -3.41 18.79 -0.81
CA ALA A 140 -3.06 18.62 -2.21
C ALA A 140 -1.54 18.46 -2.34
N SER A 141 -1.11 17.77 -3.40
CA SER A 141 0.28 17.76 -3.81
C SER A 141 0.51 18.82 -4.87
N GLU A 142 1.61 19.54 -4.75
CA GLU A 142 2.11 20.46 -5.77
C GLU A 142 3.38 19.84 -6.35
N LEU A 143 3.32 19.51 -7.66
CA LEU A 143 4.42 18.85 -8.35
C LEU A 143 5.05 19.81 -9.34
N GLU A 144 6.35 20.05 -9.18
CA GLU A 144 7.14 20.85 -10.09
C GLU A 144 8.12 19.96 -10.84
N PHE A 145 8.20 20.10 -12.16
CA PHE A 145 9.11 19.29 -12.98
C PHE A 145 9.46 20.00 -14.28
N TYR A 146 10.55 19.57 -14.88
CA TYR A 146 10.98 20.00 -16.20
C TYR A 146 10.73 18.88 -17.21
N VAL A 147 10.24 19.27 -18.38
CA VAL A 147 10.21 18.36 -19.54
C VAL A 147 11.42 18.71 -20.41
N LEU A 148 12.29 17.72 -20.63
CA LEU A 148 13.49 17.86 -21.44
C LEU A 148 13.32 17.04 -22.71
N ASP A 149 13.76 17.59 -23.83
CA ASP A 149 13.90 16.83 -25.06
C ASP A 149 15.15 15.94 -24.94
N GLU A 150 15.06 14.69 -25.40
CA GLU A 150 16.24 13.84 -25.55
C GLU A 150 17.15 14.45 -26.63
N THR A 151 18.42 14.66 -26.29
CA THR A 151 19.45 15.13 -27.22
C THR A 151 20.28 13.98 -27.77
#